data_f032e65c5f083d19dc8bf41ac5790878
#
_entry.id   f032e65c5f083d19dc8bf41ac5790878
#
_cell.length_a   1.000
_cell.length_b   1.000
_cell.length_c   1.000
_cell.angle_alpha   90.00
_cell.angle_beta   90.00
_cell.angle_gamma   90.00
#
_symmetry.space_group_name_H-M   'P 1'
#
loop_
_entity.id
_entity.type
_entity.pdbx_description
1 polymer ?
#
loop_
_entity_poly.entity_id
_entity_poly.type
_entity_poly.pdbx_seq_one_letter_code
_entity_poly.pdbx_strand_id
1 'polypeptide(L)'
;MVNGNGRPPAPGASEPADAAASAHDAGGSGARNPELLAEATVEQQIVYDGKFLKVRRDMARLPNGRLASREFVLHPGASAMVPIGDDERVLVERQFRYATGNIYVEFPAGKLDPGETSFQTARRELLEETGYTAREWAFLTRIHPAIGFSDEVLDIYLARGLTLQAHDRDVDELLELEWVTLGWMVDELRAGRLPDVKTQIAVHWLERLYSGQWPWPAFDLR
;
A
#
# COMPACT_ATOMS: atom_id res chain seq x y z
N MET A 1 35.93 -28.27 -1.28
CA MET A 1 36.12 -26.87 -1.63
C MET A 1 34.93 -26.46 -2.51
N VAL A 2 33.91 -25.93 -1.91
CA VAL A 2 32.86 -25.20 -2.66
C VAL A 2 32.35 -24.05 -1.75
N ASN A 3 32.82 -22.85 -2.02
CA ASN A 3 32.24 -21.62 -1.52
C ASN A 3 31.19 -21.13 -2.53
N GLY A 4 30.04 -20.79 -2.05
CA GLY A 4 28.99 -20.20 -2.88
C GLY A 4 27.73 -19.86 -2.10
N ASN A 5 27.83 -18.92 -1.15
CA ASN A 5 26.64 -18.26 -0.57
C ASN A 5 26.06 -17.28 -1.60
N GLY A 6 25.27 -17.79 -2.53
CA GLY A 6 24.44 -17.01 -3.41
C GLY A 6 23.07 -16.79 -2.78
N ARG A 7 22.87 -15.65 -2.12
CA ARG A 7 21.55 -15.14 -1.75
C ARG A 7 20.84 -14.77 -3.05
N PRO A 8 19.65 -15.32 -3.36
CA PRO A 8 18.84 -14.73 -4.43
C PRO A 8 18.44 -13.33 -3.99
N PRO A 9 18.53 -12.32 -4.88
CA PRO A 9 18.04 -10.98 -4.58
C PRO A 9 16.55 -11.06 -4.28
N ALA A 10 16.10 -10.28 -3.31
CA ALA A 10 14.70 -10.02 -3.08
C ALA A 10 14.06 -9.53 -4.40
N PRO A 11 12.81 -9.90 -4.73
CA PRO A 11 12.18 -9.47 -5.95
C PRO A 11 12.18 -7.94 -6.00
N GLY A 12 12.80 -7.43 -7.04
CA GLY A 12 13.03 -6.08 -7.49
C GLY A 12 12.37 -4.96 -6.72
N ALA A 13 13.09 -4.34 -5.79
CA ALA A 13 12.91 -2.95 -5.50
C ALA A 13 13.41 -2.17 -6.73
N SER A 14 12.53 -1.87 -7.69
CA SER A 14 12.81 -0.88 -8.70
C SER A 14 12.98 0.46 -7.98
N GLU A 15 14.15 1.05 -8.10
CA GLU A 15 14.43 2.41 -7.63
C GLU A 15 13.33 3.35 -8.15
N PRO A 16 12.72 4.17 -7.27
CA PRO A 16 11.89 5.26 -7.74
C PRO A 16 12.80 6.23 -8.52
N ALA A 17 12.36 6.62 -9.71
CA ALA A 17 12.97 7.71 -10.44
C ALA A 17 13.13 8.91 -9.50
N ASP A 18 14.34 9.46 -9.43
CA ASP A 18 14.74 10.63 -8.66
C ASP A 18 13.69 11.76 -8.74
N ALA A 19 12.82 11.82 -7.74
CA ALA A 19 12.12 13.05 -7.41
C ALA A 19 13.01 13.73 -6.36
N ALA A 20 13.74 14.75 -6.76
CA ALA A 20 14.56 15.58 -5.90
C ALA A 20 13.66 16.16 -4.77
N ALA A 21 13.65 15.48 -3.64
CA ALA A 21 13.13 16.04 -2.40
C ALA A 21 14.12 17.10 -1.93
N SER A 22 13.72 18.37 -2.04
CA SER A 22 14.43 19.48 -1.40
C SER A 22 14.48 19.21 0.10
N ALA A 23 15.68 19.01 0.61
CA ALA A 23 15.96 18.86 2.03
C ALA A 23 15.47 20.12 2.77
N HIS A 24 14.37 20.00 3.50
CA HIS A 24 14.08 20.91 4.58
C HIS A 24 14.96 20.53 5.77
N ASP A 25 15.94 21.38 6.02
CA ASP A 25 16.79 21.35 7.21
C ASP A 25 15.92 21.58 8.46
N ALA A 26 15.46 20.49 9.07
CA ALA A 26 14.82 20.50 10.38
C ALA A 26 15.92 20.34 11.42
N GLY A 27 16.30 21.44 12.05
CA GLY A 27 17.33 21.53 13.06
C GLY A 27 17.21 20.48 14.17
N GLY A 28 18.36 19.86 14.50
CA GLY A 28 18.63 19.22 15.76
C GLY A 28 18.19 17.78 15.91
N SER A 29 18.93 16.84 15.35
CA SER A 29 19.02 15.50 15.93
C SER A 29 20.48 15.03 15.84
N GLY A 30 21.06 14.75 17.01
CA GLY A 30 22.31 14.01 17.07
C GLY A 30 22.20 12.78 16.16
N ALA A 31 23.25 12.49 15.38
CA ALA A 31 23.29 11.38 14.45
C ALA A 31 22.82 10.09 15.14
N ARG A 32 21.62 9.63 14.80
CA ARG A 32 21.10 8.35 15.29
C ARG A 32 21.93 7.27 14.62
N ASN A 33 22.68 6.50 15.41
CA ASN A 33 23.42 5.37 14.87
C ASN A 33 22.44 4.21 14.59
N PRO A 34 22.10 3.92 13.32
CA PRO A 34 21.17 2.84 12.98
C PRO A 34 21.69 1.46 13.43
N GLU A 35 22.99 1.28 13.59
CA GLU A 35 23.58 0.03 14.07
C GLU A 35 23.14 -0.34 15.49
N LEU A 36 22.74 0.65 16.30
CA LEU A 36 22.25 0.40 17.66
C LEU A 36 20.85 -0.23 17.71
N LEU A 37 20.12 -0.20 16.60
CA LEU A 37 18.75 -0.72 16.51
C LEU A 37 18.62 -1.84 15.48
N ALA A 38 19.60 -2.04 14.60
CA ALA A 38 19.55 -3.04 13.56
C ALA A 38 19.69 -4.45 14.14
N GLU A 39 18.85 -5.35 13.65
CA GLU A 39 18.90 -6.77 14.00
C GLU A 39 19.45 -7.57 12.80
N ALA A 40 20.29 -8.56 13.07
CA ALA A 40 20.85 -9.42 12.04
C ALA A 40 20.14 -10.77 12.03
N THR A 41 19.65 -11.20 10.87
CA THR A 41 19.06 -12.53 10.71
C THR A 41 20.12 -13.61 10.85
N VAL A 42 19.88 -14.60 11.70
CA VAL A 42 20.76 -15.76 11.95
C VAL A 42 20.20 -17.02 11.28
N GLU A 43 18.88 -17.22 11.37
CA GLU A 43 18.19 -18.38 10.81
C GLU A 43 16.82 -17.96 10.30
N GLN A 44 16.32 -18.61 9.25
CA GLN A 44 15.00 -18.36 8.65
C GLN A 44 14.24 -19.67 8.48
N GLN A 45 12.97 -19.67 8.83
CA GLN A 45 12.09 -20.84 8.66
C GLN A 45 10.70 -20.39 8.24
N ILE A 46 10.15 -21.00 7.18
CA ILE A 46 8.71 -20.89 6.88
C ILE A 46 7.99 -21.84 7.85
N VAL A 47 7.13 -21.30 8.70
CA VAL A 47 6.37 -22.08 9.70
C VAL A 47 4.92 -22.31 9.27
N TYR A 48 4.43 -21.54 8.29
CA TYR A 48 3.14 -21.77 7.64
C TYR A 48 3.25 -21.38 6.17
N ASP A 49 2.85 -22.27 5.27
CA ASP A 49 2.81 -22.04 3.82
C ASP A 49 1.41 -22.40 3.30
N GLY A 50 0.47 -21.46 3.42
CA GLY A 50 -0.90 -21.60 2.95
C GLY A 50 -1.06 -21.12 1.52
N LYS A 51 -2.28 -21.28 0.98
CA LYS A 51 -2.64 -20.78 -0.35
C LYS A 51 -2.45 -19.25 -0.45
N PHE A 52 -2.75 -18.53 0.62
CA PHE A 52 -2.76 -17.07 0.68
C PHE A 52 -1.69 -16.50 1.62
N LEU A 53 -1.59 -17.04 2.82
CA LEU A 53 -0.66 -16.55 3.83
C LEU A 53 0.60 -17.41 3.88
N LYS A 54 1.74 -16.75 3.99
CA LYS A 54 3.02 -17.35 4.37
C LYS A 54 3.53 -16.70 5.63
N VAL A 55 3.84 -17.50 6.64
CA VAL A 55 4.40 -17.00 7.91
C VAL A 55 5.82 -17.49 8.06
N ARG A 56 6.72 -16.56 8.32
CA ARG A 56 8.13 -16.82 8.56
C ARG A 56 8.47 -16.62 10.04
N ARG A 57 9.29 -17.50 10.58
CA ARG A 57 9.95 -17.36 11.87
C ARG A 57 11.43 -17.24 11.65
N ASP A 58 12.01 -16.11 12.05
CA ASP A 58 13.45 -15.89 12.01
C ASP A 58 14.01 -15.91 13.42
N MET A 59 15.24 -16.38 13.56
CA MET A 59 16.07 -16.10 14.72
C MET A 59 16.94 -14.90 14.39
N ALA A 60 16.77 -13.81 15.13
CA ALA A 60 17.50 -12.58 14.94
C ALA A 60 18.51 -12.33 16.08
N ARG A 61 19.67 -11.79 15.74
CA ARG A 61 20.66 -11.29 16.70
C ARG A 61 20.42 -9.81 16.94
N LEU A 62 20.10 -9.48 18.17
CA LEU A 62 19.91 -8.12 18.64
C LEU A 62 21.25 -7.38 18.75
N PRO A 63 21.27 -6.03 18.76
CA PRO A 63 22.49 -5.23 18.93
C PRO A 63 23.27 -5.55 20.21
N ASN A 64 22.60 -6.01 21.26
CA ASN A 64 23.22 -6.43 22.51
C ASN A 64 23.78 -7.88 22.49
N GLY A 65 23.79 -8.54 21.31
CA GLY A 65 24.29 -9.90 21.09
C GLY A 65 23.31 -11.02 21.43
N ARG A 66 22.16 -10.73 22.07
CA ARG A 66 21.14 -11.75 22.38
C ARG A 66 20.43 -12.24 21.14
N LEU A 67 19.94 -13.48 21.18
CA LEU A 67 19.06 -14.03 20.15
C LEU A 67 17.60 -13.82 20.54
N ALA A 68 16.76 -13.49 19.55
CA ALA A 68 15.33 -13.36 19.71
C ALA A 68 14.59 -13.89 18.48
N SER A 69 13.44 -14.54 18.69
CA SER A 69 12.57 -14.96 17.60
C SER A 69 11.79 -13.76 17.04
N ARG A 70 11.58 -13.77 15.71
CA ARG A 70 10.74 -12.83 14.97
C ARG A 70 9.79 -13.61 14.08
N GLU A 71 8.50 -13.42 14.31
CA GLU A 71 7.44 -14.04 13.49
C GLU A 71 6.70 -12.97 12.74
N PHE A 72 6.53 -13.18 11.43
CA PHE A 72 5.83 -12.22 10.59
C PHE A 72 5.27 -12.85 9.32
N VAL A 73 4.28 -12.17 8.75
CA VAL A 73 3.66 -12.54 7.48
C VAL A 73 4.51 -12.00 6.34
N LEU A 74 4.83 -12.86 5.38
CA LEU A 74 5.41 -12.47 4.10
C LEU A 74 4.27 -12.03 3.17
N HIS A 75 4.37 -10.81 2.62
CA HIS A 75 3.36 -10.25 1.75
C HIS A 75 3.95 -9.83 0.39
N PRO A 76 3.26 -10.07 -0.76
CA PRO A 76 3.77 -9.71 -2.08
C PRO A 76 3.85 -8.19 -2.31
N GLY A 77 3.22 -7.40 -1.47
CA GLY A 77 2.93 -5.99 -1.68
C GLY A 77 1.51 -5.79 -2.19
N ALA A 78 1.05 -4.54 -2.17
CA ALA A 78 -0.27 -4.14 -2.66
C ALA A 78 -0.24 -2.73 -3.26
N SER A 79 -1.28 -2.40 -4.02
CA SER A 79 -1.55 -1.06 -4.52
C SER A 79 -2.98 -0.67 -4.23
N ALA A 80 -3.19 0.56 -3.80
CA ALA A 80 -4.50 1.17 -3.66
C ALA A 80 -4.66 2.34 -4.63
N MET A 81 -5.87 2.57 -5.09
CA MET A 81 -6.18 3.61 -6.02
C MET A 81 -7.23 4.55 -5.45
N VAL A 82 -7.06 5.84 -5.69
CA VAL A 82 -8.04 6.88 -5.40
C VAL A 82 -8.59 7.38 -6.74
N PRO A 83 -9.67 6.77 -7.26
CA PRO A 83 -10.28 7.21 -8.51
C PRO A 83 -11.07 8.50 -8.27
N ILE A 84 -10.72 9.55 -9.01
CA ILE A 84 -11.33 10.89 -8.89
C ILE A 84 -12.10 11.19 -10.18
N GLY A 85 -13.41 11.37 -10.07
CA GLY A 85 -14.29 11.74 -11.17
C GLY A 85 -14.11 13.19 -11.61
N ASP A 86 -14.63 13.52 -12.80
CA ASP A 86 -14.61 14.90 -13.33
C ASP A 86 -15.42 15.88 -12.48
N ASP A 87 -16.31 15.37 -11.65
CA ASP A 87 -17.11 16.14 -10.67
C ASP A 87 -16.48 16.18 -9.28
N GLU A 88 -15.21 15.81 -9.16
CA GLU A 88 -14.41 15.77 -7.93
C GLU A 88 -14.91 14.79 -6.86
N ARG A 89 -15.90 13.94 -7.16
CA ARG A 89 -16.22 12.81 -6.30
C ARG A 89 -15.17 11.71 -6.43
N VAL A 90 -15.03 10.92 -5.37
CA VAL A 90 -14.14 9.75 -5.35
C VAL A 90 -14.97 8.47 -5.41
N LEU A 91 -14.44 7.48 -6.10
CA LEU A 91 -15.04 6.15 -6.15
C LEU A 91 -14.50 5.32 -4.99
N VAL A 92 -15.40 4.75 -4.21
CA VAL A 92 -15.11 3.83 -3.13
C VAL A 92 -15.85 2.52 -3.35
N GLU A 93 -15.42 1.49 -2.65
CA GLU A 93 -16.09 0.20 -2.62
C GLU A 93 -16.55 -0.16 -1.21
N ARG A 94 -17.61 -0.98 -1.14
CA ARG A 94 -18.06 -1.66 0.09
C ARG A 94 -17.74 -3.12 -0.06
N GLN A 95 -16.88 -3.63 0.80
CA GLN A 95 -16.44 -5.02 0.76
C GLN A 95 -16.55 -5.68 2.13
N PHE A 96 -17.03 -6.92 2.18
CA PHE A 96 -17.02 -7.73 3.38
C PHE A 96 -15.63 -8.30 3.63
N ARG A 97 -15.04 -7.97 4.78
CA ARG A 97 -13.74 -8.48 5.21
C ARG A 97 -13.93 -9.61 6.23
N TYR A 98 -13.80 -10.84 5.75
CA TYR A 98 -14.08 -12.05 6.53
C TYR A 98 -13.35 -12.11 7.87
N ALA A 99 -12.08 -11.68 7.92
CA ALA A 99 -11.28 -11.73 9.14
C ALA A 99 -11.84 -10.88 10.29
N THR A 100 -12.55 -9.80 9.97
CA THR A 100 -13.18 -8.90 10.96
C THR A 100 -14.69 -9.11 11.08
N GLY A 101 -15.30 -9.83 10.12
CA GLY A 101 -16.74 -10.05 10.07
C GLY A 101 -17.56 -8.81 9.76
N ASN A 102 -16.98 -7.78 9.15
CA ASN A 102 -17.62 -6.49 8.88
C ASN A 102 -17.52 -6.09 7.42
N ILE A 103 -18.44 -5.20 7.00
CA ILE A 103 -18.37 -4.49 5.71
C ILE A 103 -17.67 -3.16 5.94
N TYR A 104 -16.69 -2.86 5.10
CA TYR A 104 -15.95 -1.60 5.13
C TYR A 104 -16.18 -0.80 3.87
N VAL A 105 -16.10 0.52 3.99
CA VAL A 105 -15.92 1.43 2.88
C VAL A 105 -14.44 1.65 2.70
N GLU A 106 -13.95 1.36 1.51
CA GLU A 106 -12.51 1.36 1.21
C GLU A 106 -12.25 2.00 -0.16
N PHE A 107 -11.05 2.52 -0.36
CA PHE A 107 -10.56 2.72 -1.72
C PHE A 107 -10.14 1.38 -2.32
N PRO A 108 -10.42 1.15 -3.63
CA PRO A 108 -10.02 -0.06 -4.35
C PRO A 108 -8.55 -0.38 -4.14
N ALA A 109 -8.22 -1.65 -3.94
CA ALA A 109 -6.85 -2.08 -3.67
C ALA A 109 -6.65 -3.58 -3.86
N GLY A 110 -5.58 -3.93 -4.55
CA GLY A 110 -5.23 -5.33 -4.75
C GLY A 110 -3.74 -5.63 -4.57
N LYS A 111 -3.45 -6.92 -4.51
CA LYS A 111 -2.09 -7.44 -4.31
C LYS A 111 -1.32 -7.50 -5.62
N LEU A 112 -0.01 -7.35 -5.51
CA LEU A 112 0.88 -7.56 -6.63
C LEU A 112 0.89 -9.02 -7.07
N ASP A 113 0.67 -9.26 -8.35
CA ASP A 113 0.94 -10.53 -8.99
C ASP A 113 2.46 -10.73 -9.21
N PRO A 114 2.93 -11.98 -9.34
CA PRO A 114 4.34 -12.26 -9.57
C PRO A 114 4.88 -11.52 -10.81
N GLY A 115 5.84 -10.63 -10.57
CA GLY A 115 6.50 -9.85 -11.63
C GLY A 115 5.83 -8.52 -11.97
N GLU A 116 4.70 -8.18 -11.34
CA GLU A 116 4.10 -6.86 -11.48
C GLU A 116 4.85 -5.80 -10.66
N THR A 117 4.86 -4.59 -11.20
CA THR A 117 5.14 -3.39 -10.42
C THR A 117 3.86 -2.91 -9.73
N SER A 118 3.98 -2.14 -8.65
CA SER A 118 2.81 -1.59 -7.94
C SER A 118 1.91 -0.75 -8.86
N PHE A 119 2.50 -0.05 -9.84
CA PHE A 119 1.73 0.72 -10.81
C PHE A 119 0.95 -0.17 -11.80
N GLN A 120 1.52 -1.29 -12.24
CA GLN A 120 0.80 -2.26 -13.09
C GLN A 120 -0.38 -2.86 -12.34
N THR A 121 -0.17 -3.25 -11.08
CA THR A 121 -1.23 -3.71 -10.18
C THR A 121 -2.32 -2.65 -10.02
N ALA A 122 -1.98 -1.39 -9.76
CA ALA A 122 -2.95 -0.32 -9.61
C ALA A 122 -3.87 -0.17 -10.85
N ARG A 123 -3.31 -0.32 -12.06
CA ARG A 123 -4.09 -0.24 -13.30
C ARG A 123 -4.98 -1.45 -13.50
N ARG A 124 -4.50 -2.65 -13.22
CA ARG A 124 -5.24 -3.91 -13.34
C ARG A 124 -6.40 -3.93 -12.35
N GLU A 125 -6.13 -3.69 -11.07
CA GLU A 125 -7.13 -3.72 -10.01
C GLU A 125 -8.20 -2.64 -10.19
N LEU A 126 -7.83 -1.42 -10.64
CA LEU A 126 -8.82 -0.39 -10.96
C LEU A 126 -9.83 -0.90 -11.99
N LEU A 127 -9.36 -1.60 -13.03
CA LEU A 127 -10.25 -2.16 -14.04
C LEU A 127 -11.06 -3.33 -13.49
N GLU A 128 -10.43 -4.28 -12.81
CA GLU A 128 -11.06 -5.51 -12.32
C GLU A 128 -12.13 -5.22 -11.26
N GLU A 129 -11.83 -4.41 -10.26
CA GLU A 129 -12.77 -4.11 -9.18
C GLU A 129 -13.84 -3.10 -9.61
N THR A 130 -13.47 -2.09 -10.40
CA THR A 130 -14.37 -0.94 -10.65
C THR A 130 -14.91 -0.84 -12.06
N GLY A 131 -14.30 -1.50 -13.04
CA GLY A 131 -14.60 -1.34 -14.46
C GLY A 131 -14.06 -0.05 -15.08
N TYR A 132 -13.29 0.75 -14.36
CA TYR A 132 -12.73 1.97 -14.89
C TYR A 132 -11.26 1.78 -15.29
N THR A 133 -10.88 2.47 -16.36
CA THR A 133 -9.47 2.80 -16.66
C THR A 133 -9.26 4.28 -16.40
N ALA A 134 -8.00 4.69 -16.18
CA ALA A 134 -7.64 6.10 -15.98
C ALA A 134 -6.55 6.52 -16.96
N ARG A 135 -6.65 7.77 -17.44
CA ARG A 135 -5.68 8.38 -18.33
C ARG A 135 -4.52 9.05 -17.59
N GLU A 136 -4.77 9.54 -16.40
CA GLU A 136 -3.83 10.33 -15.61
C GLU A 136 -3.61 9.66 -14.27
N TRP A 137 -2.34 9.48 -13.91
CA TRP A 137 -1.95 8.82 -12.68
C TRP A 137 -0.90 9.62 -11.94
N ALA A 138 -0.98 9.64 -10.61
CA ALA A 138 0.06 10.18 -9.78
C ALA A 138 0.32 9.27 -8.58
N PHE A 139 1.58 9.01 -8.28
CA PHE A 139 1.95 8.35 -7.03
C PHE A 139 1.68 9.31 -5.86
N LEU A 140 0.95 8.84 -4.88
CA LEU A 140 0.59 9.65 -3.71
C LEU A 140 1.55 9.39 -2.55
N THR A 141 1.62 8.15 -2.11
CA THR A 141 2.48 7.77 -0.96
C THR A 141 2.65 6.25 -0.88
N ARG A 142 3.65 5.84 -0.11
CA ARG A 142 3.88 4.45 0.30
C ARG A 142 3.64 4.30 1.79
N ILE A 143 2.96 3.24 2.17
CA ILE A 143 2.70 2.91 3.56
C ILE A 143 3.07 1.47 3.87
N HIS A 144 3.26 1.20 5.15
CA HIS A 144 3.42 -0.15 5.70
C HIS A 144 2.29 -0.37 6.70
N PRO A 145 1.20 -1.04 6.33
CA PRO A 145 0.00 -1.14 7.16
C PRO A 145 0.21 -1.87 8.49
N ALA A 146 1.16 -2.80 8.53
CA ALA A 146 1.28 -3.73 9.65
C ALA A 146 2.75 -4.03 10.06
N ILE A 147 3.59 -3.00 10.22
CA ILE A 147 5.05 -3.13 10.48
C ILE A 147 5.42 -3.99 11.71
N GLY A 148 4.48 -4.25 12.61
CA GLY A 148 4.73 -5.07 13.78
C GLY A 148 4.76 -6.57 13.50
N PHE A 149 4.14 -7.02 12.40
CA PHE A 149 4.01 -8.46 12.09
C PHE A 149 3.88 -8.79 10.60
N SER A 150 4.12 -7.85 9.70
CA SER A 150 4.14 -8.08 8.25
C SER A 150 5.19 -7.20 7.58
N ASP A 151 5.75 -7.67 6.49
CA ASP A 151 6.61 -6.89 5.59
C ASP A 151 5.81 -6.22 4.46
N GLU A 152 4.50 -6.15 4.59
CA GLU A 152 3.60 -5.54 3.61
C GLU A 152 4.00 -4.10 3.29
N VAL A 153 4.09 -3.84 1.99
CA VAL A 153 4.24 -2.50 1.41
C VAL A 153 3.00 -2.22 0.57
N LEU A 154 2.37 -1.07 0.76
CA LEU A 154 1.23 -0.64 -0.03
C LEU A 154 1.49 0.74 -0.63
N ASP A 155 1.43 0.82 -1.95
CA ASP A 155 1.54 2.06 -2.72
C ASP A 155 0.15 2.62 -3.01
N ILE A 156 -0.05 3.91 -2.78
CA ILE A 156 -1.32 4.59 -3.06
C ILE A 156 -1.13 5.51 -4.26
N TYR A 157 -2.03 5.39 -5.23
CA TYR A 157 -2.05 6.19 -6.45
C TYR A 157 -3.34 7.01 -6.57
N LEU A 158 -3.24 8.20 -7.14
CA LEU A 158 -4.39 8.97 -7.63
C LEU A 158 -4.63 8.61 -9.10
N ALA A 159 -5.90 8.48 -9.48
CA ALA A 159 -6.32 8.16 -10.84
C ALA A 159 -7.39 9.16 -11.32
N ARG A 160 -7.17 9.79 -12.50
CA ARG A 160 -8.07 10.77 -13.11
C ARG A 160 -8.29 10.48 -14.59
N GLY A 161 -9.28 11.19 -15.20
CA GLY A 161 -9.66 10.98 -16.58
C GLY A 161 -10.21 9.56 -16.76
N LEU A 162 -11.14 9.20 -15.91
CA LEU A 162 -11.71 7.86 -15.81
C LEU A 162 -12.61 7.57 -17.02
N THR A 163 -12.51 6.34 -17.53
CA THR A 163 -13.34 5.83 -18.61
C THR A 163 -13.88 4.46 -18.22
N LEU A 164 -15.19 4.32 -18.21
CA LEU A 164 -15.83 3.02 -17.93
C LEU A 164 -15.60 2.07 -19.12
N GLN A 165 -15.12 0.89 -18.82
CA GLN A 165 -14.89 -0.19 -19.77
C GLN A 165 -15.85 -1.36 -19.51
N ALA A 166 -16.18 -2.11 -20.58
CA ALA A 166 -16.80 -3.40 -20.38
C ALA A 166 -15.76 -4.35 -19.75
N HIS A 167 -16.09 -4.92 -18.62
CA HIS A 167 -15.21 -5.87 -17.92
C HIS A 167 -16.05 -6.93 -17.23
N ASP A 168 -15.46 -8.11 -17.05
CA ASP A 168 -16.01 -9.16 -16.22
C ASP A 168 -15.30 -9.07 -14.85
N ARG A 169 -16.08 -8.76 -13.81
CA ARG A 169 -15.56 -8.82 -12.43
C ARG A 169 -15.27 -10.26 -12.07
N ASP A 170 -14.31 -10.46 -11.19
CA ASP A 170 -14.10 -11.76 -10.59
C ASP A 170 -15.38 -12.19 -9.86
N VAL A 171 -15.88 -13.38 -10.18
CA VAL A 171 -17.18 -13.91 -9.67
C VAL A 171 -17.16 -14.05 -8.15
N ASP A 172 -15.98 -14.17 -7.56
CA ASP A 172 -15.78 -14.36 -6.12
C ASP A 172 -15.60 -13.01 -5.36
N GLU A 173 -15.47 -11.87 -6.07
CA GLU A 173 -15.34 -10.55 -5.47
C GLU A 173 -16.70 -9.82 -5.44
N LEU A 174 -17.41 -10.01 -4.31
CA LEU A 174 -18.67 -9.31 -4.05
C LEU A 174 -18.37 -7.95 -3.40
N LEU A 175 -18.43 -6.89 -4.21
CA LEU A 175 -18.26 -5.51 -3.76
C LEU A 175 -19.32 -4.60 -4.40
N GLU A 176 -19.65 -3.52 -3.69
CA GLU A 176 -20.54 -2.45 -4.17
C GLU A 176 -19.74 -1.18 -4.36
N LEU A 177 -19.92 -0.51 -5.51
CA LEU A 177 -19.25 0.75 -5.83
C LEU A 177 -20.13 1.94 -5.51
N GLU A 178 -19.56 2.99 -4.95
CA GLU A 178 -20.27 4.22 -4.60
C GLU A 178 -19.41 5.45 -4.92
N TRP A 179 -20.02 6.45 -5.56
CA TRP A 179 -19.40 7.76 -5.76
C TRP A 179 -19.75 8.69 -4.60
N VAL A 180 -18.74 9.08 -3.84
CA VAL A 180 -18.91 9.91 -2.64
C VAL A 180 -18.11 11.21 -2.73
N THR A 181 -18.54 12.24 -1.99
CA THR A 181 -17.77 13.47 -1.88
C THR A 181 -16.64 13.33 -0.84
N LEU A 182 -15.55 14.10 -1.01
CA LEU A 182 -14.51 14.17 0.01
C LEU A 182 -15.09 14.63 1.37
N GLY A 183 -16.03 15.55 1.38
CA GLY A 183 -16.70 15.99 2.61
C GLY A 183 -17.37 14.85 3.36
N TRP A 184 -18.08 13.97 2.64
CA TRP A 184 -18.69 12.78 3.23
C TRP A 184 -17.61 11.85 3.82
N MET A 185 -16.51 11.59 3.09
CA MET A 185 -15.40 10.77 3.59
C MET A 185 -14.79 11.35 4.89
N VAL A 186 -14.62 12.66 4.96
CA VAL A 186 -14.10 13.34 6.16
C VAL A 186 -15.08 13.22 7.34
N ASP A 187 -16.38 13.33 7.11
CA ASP A 187 -17.39 13.16 8.15
C ASP A 187 -17.46 11.72 8.67
N GLU A 188 -17.39 10.73 7.78
CA GLU A 188 -17.31 9.32 8.13
C GLU A 188 -16.03 8.99 8.91
N LEU A 189 -14.89 9.58 8.50
CA LEU A 189 -13.62 9.45 9.21
C LEU A 189 -13.70 10.00 10.65
N ARG A 190 -14.24 11.21 10.81
CA ARG A 190 -14.43 11.85 12.13
C ARG A 190 -15.38 11.06 13.02
N ALA A 191 -16.35 10.42 12.43
CA ALA A 191 -17.30 9.57 13.14
C ALA A 191 -16.76 8.16 13.48
N GLY A 192 -15.53 7.84 13.06
CA GLY A 192 -14.90 6.53 13.28
C GLY A 192 -15.49 5.39 12.43
N ARG A 193 -16.19 5.71 11.35
CA ARG A 193 -16.80 4.71 10.45
C ARG A 193 -15.94 4.33 9.25
N LEU A 194 -14.74 4.91 9.11
CA LEU A 194 -13.72 4.51 8.14
C LEU A 194 -12.47 3.98 8.86
N PRO A 195 -12.48 2.75 9.39
CA PRO A 195 -11.35 2.25 10.18
C PRO A 195 -10.20 1.69 9.31
N ASP A 196 -10.38 1.53 8.01
CA ASP A 196 -9.34 1.05 7.11
C ASP A 196 -8.21 2.05 6.97
N VAL A 197 -6.97 1.62 7.25
CA VAL A 197 -5.79 2.51 7.34
C VAL A 197 -5.43 3.16 6.00
N LYS A 198 -5.50 2.42 4.87
CA LYS A 198 -5.16 2.97 3.55
C LYS A 198 -6.15 4.08 3.16
N THR A 199 -7.44 3.85 3.44
CA THR A 199 -8.51 4.80 3.17
C THR A 199 -8.38 6.05 4.04
N GLN A 200 -8.11 5.91 5.35
CA GLN A 200 -7.86 7.04 6.23
C GLN A 200 -6.71 7.92 5.74
N ILE A 201 -5.58 7.29 5.40
CA ILE A 201 -4.41 8.02 4.90
C ILE A 201 -4.74 8.75 3.61
N ALA A 202 -5.40 8.10 2.65
CA ALA A 202 -5.79 8.72 1.39
C ALA A 202 -6.75 9.92 1.61
N VAL A 203 -7.75 9.80 2.51
CA VAL A 203 -8.65 10.90 2.86
C VAL A 203 -7.89 12.09 3.44
N HIS A 204 -6.95 11.85 4.36
CA HIS A 204 -6.13 12.93 4.91
C HIS A 204 -5.25 13.61 3.86
N TRP A 205 -4.69 12.85 2.91
CA TRP A 205 -3.95 13.43 1.79
C TRP A 205 -4.87 14.28 0.92
N LEU A 206 -6.03 13.78 0.52
CA LEU A 206 -7.00 14.52 -0.29
C LEU A 206 -7.43 15.82 0.39
N GLU A 207 -7.73 15.78 1.69
CA GLU A 207 -8.09 16.97 2.46
C GLU A 207 -7.01 18.06 2.37
N ARG A 208 -5.72 17.68 2.46
CA ARG A 208 -4.59 18.60 2.33
C ARG A 208 -4.38 19.12 0.91
N LEU A 209 -4.56 18.26 -0.08
CA LEU A 209 -4.44 18.64 -1.49
C LEU A 209 -5.55 19.60 -1.91
N TYR A 210 -6.80 19.27 -1.60
CA TYR A 210 -7.96 20.11 -1.95
C TYR A 210 -8.00 21.43 -1.17
N SER A 211 -7.51 21.48 0.06
CA SER A 211 -7.37 22.72 0.82
C SER A 211 -6.18 23.60 0.39
N GLY A 212 -5.35 23.13 -0.55
CA GLY A 212 -4.16 23.84 -1.01
C GLY A 212 -3.02 23.87 0.02
N GLN A 213 -3.11 23.11 1.10
CA GLN A 213 -2.03 23.02 2.10
C GLN A 213 -0.81 22.26 1.57
N TRP A 214 -1.05 21.29 0.68
CA TRP A 214 0.00 20.56 -0.02
C TRP A 214 -0.19 20.72 -1.53
N PRO A 215 0.91 20.75 -2.30
CA PRO A 215 0.81 20.75 -3.76
C PRO A 215 0.32 19.39 -4.24
N TRP A 216 -0.44 19.38 -5.35
CA TRP A 216 -0.76 18.14 -6.02
C TRP A 216 0.50 17.50 -6.59
N PRO A 217 0.64 16.16 -6.50
CA PRO A 217 1.70 15.46 -7.20
C PRO A 217 1.53 15.62 -8.71
N ALA A 218 2.64 15.50 -9.44
CA ALA A 218 2.59 15.53 -10.90
C ALA A 218 1.81 14.32 -11.42
N PHE A 219 0.87 14.56 -12.33
CA PHE A 219 0.16 13.52 -13.04
C PHE A 219 0.86 13.19 -14.34
N ASP A 220 1.10 11.90 -14.58
CA ASP A 220 1.59 11.37 -15.82
C ASP A 220 0.43 10.86 -16.69
N LEU A 221 0.47 11.14 -17.98
CA LEU A 221 -0.44 10.56 -18.97
C LEU A 221 0.02 9.14 -19.31
N ARG A 222 -0.88 8.16 -19.13
CA ARG A 222 -0.54 6.74 -19.39
C ARG A 222 -1.67 5.96 -20.03
#